data_72f7f0cdbb5da756fb7710be8d54382d
#
_entry.id   72f7f0cdbb5da756fb7710be8d54382d
#
_cell.length_a   1.000
_cell.length_b   1.000
_cell.length_c   1.000
_cell.angle_alpha   90.00
_cell.angle_beta   90.00
_cell.angle_gamma   90.00
#
_symmetry.space_group_name_H-M   'P 1'
#
loop_
_entity.id
_entity.type
_entity.pdbx_description
1 polymer ?
#
loop_
_entity_poly.entity_id
_entity_poly.type
_entity_poly.pdbx_seq_one_letter_code
_entity_poly.pdbx_strand_id
1 'polypeptide(L)'
;DWPENVTETAKARVTAWSVDAPPLYCAVDVTGGPSTNSYPVYYYASAEAVPGGVTNDLYKTVHILMRQIPPTGGEGFMMGSPSNETGRDGTREDWHKVTLTKAFYAGVYEVTQSQWQQVMGDVRPWPARWNNNDYKLTRPVEQVSYYDIRENINNTDDAAVDWPANDAVTAGSFMGRLRTKTGLAGFDLPTEAQWEYACRAGTTGALNDGTVNLTNSTSDARLDLLG
;
A
#
# COMPACT_ATOMS: atom_id res chain seq x y z
N ASP A 1 7.01 -21.90 -0.70
CA ASP A 1 5.98 -22.47 0.18
C ASP A 1 4.86 -21.46 0.36
N TRP A 2 3.63 -21.90 0.29
CA TRP A 2 2.48 -21.06 0.57
C TRP A 2 2.51 -20.62 2.03
N PRO A 3 2.07 -19.37 2.34
CA PRO A 3 1.83 -19.01 3.72
C PRO A 3 0.88 -20.04 4.35
N GLU A 4 1.16 -20.48 5.57
CA GLU A 4 0.43 -21.57 6.26
C GLU A 4 -1.09 -21.37 6.35
N ASN A 5 -1.58 -20.14 6.12
CA ASN A 5 -2.98 -19.74 6.26
C ASN A 5 -3.73 -19.59 4.93
N VAL A 6 -3.16 -19.98 3.81
CA VAL A 6 -3.88 -19.96 2.53
C VAL A 6 -4.91 -21.07 2.52
N THR A 7 -6.20 -20.71 2.41
CA THR A 7 -7.28 -21.71 2.40
C THR A 7 -7.19 -22.61 1.18
N GLU A 8 -7.65 -23.86 1.31
CA GLU A 8 -7.71 -24.82 0.17
C GLU A 8 -8.51 -24.25 -1.00
N THR A 9 -9.50 -23.41 -0.76
CA THR A 9 -10.28 -22.73 -1.82
C THR A 9 -9.42 -21.68 -2.55
N ALA A 10 -8.56 -20.97 -1.85
CA ALA A 10 -7.61 -20.04 -2.47
C ALA A 10 -6.54 -20.81 -3.26
N LYS A 11 -6.03 -21.92 -2.71
CA LYS A 11 -5.10 -22.82 -3.41
C LYS A 11 -5.73 -23.42 -4.66
N ALA A 12 -6.99 -23.85 -4.62
CA ALA A 12 -7.67 -24.45 -5.76
C ALA A 12 -7.92 -23.48 -6.93
N ARG A 13 -8.03 -22.18 -6.67
CA ARG A 13 -8.13 -21.15 -7.72
C ARG A 13 -6.80 -20.80 -8.38
N VAL A 14 -5.70 -21.31 -7.85
CA VAL A 14 -4.34 -21.02 -8.29
C VAL A 14 -3.68 -22.25 -8.95
N THR A 15 -4.45 -23.23 -9.37
CA THR A 15 -3.96 -24.48 -9.98
C THR A 15 -3.18 -24.33 -11.29
N ALA A 16 -2.93 -23.11 -11.77
CA ALA A 16 -2.08 -22.84 -12.95
C ALA A 16 -0.70 -22.23 -12.59
N TRP A 17 -0.27 -22.32 -11.33
CA TRP A 17 0.98 -21.68 -10.90
C TRP A 17 2.18 -22.62 -11.04
N SER A 18 3.24 -22.12 -11.65
CA SER A 18 4.55 -22.71 -11.42
C SER A 18 4.97 -22.39 -9.98
N VAL A 19 5.51 -23.39 -9.29
CA VAL A 19 5.94 -23.32 -7.89
C VAL A 19 7.01 -22.23 -7.66
N ASP A 20 7.53 -21.67 -8.74
CA ASP A 20 8.71 -20.79 -8.77
C ASP A 20 8.38 -19.28 -8.89
N ALA A 21 7.12 -18.90 -9.08
CA ALA A 21 6.74 -17.48 -9.18
C ALA A 21 5.55 -17.14 -8.26
N PRO A 22 5.74 -16.28 -7.27
CA PRO A 22 4.65 -15.82 -6.43
C PRO A 22 3.63 -15.00 -7.23
N PRO A 23 2.36 -14.97 -6.79
CA PRO A 23 1.29 -14.25 -7.47
C PRO A 23 1.61 -12.80 -7.73
N LEU A 24 1.28 -12.32 -8.93
CA LEU A 24 1.52 -10.93 -9.27
C LEU A 24 0.58 -9.99 -8.50
N TYR A 25 -0.63 -10.45 -8.19
CA TYR A 25 -1.60 -9.68 -7.41
C TYR A 25 -2.19 -10.50 -6.27
N CYS A 26 -2.57 -9.82 -5.20
CA CYS A 26 -3.45 -10.37 -4.18
C CYS A 26 -4.52 -9.34 -3.79
N ALA A 27 -5.69 -9.81 -3.41
CA ALA A 27 -6.78 -8.96 -2.95
C ALA A 27 -7.32 -9.47 -1.61
N VAL A 28 -7.48 -8.57 -0.66
CA VAL A 28 -8.16 -8.84 0.61
C VAL A 28 -9.60 -8.40 0.48
N ASP A 29 -10.52 -9.33 0.68
CA ASP A 29 -11.96 -9.07 0.70
C ASP A 29 -12.38 -8.59 2.10
N VAL A 30 -12.69 -7.32 2.22
CA VAL A 30 -13.15 -6.70 3.48
C VAL A 30 -14.66 -6.48 3.51
N THR A 31 -15.41 -7.07 2.57
CA THR A 31 -16.88 -6.95 2.45
C THR A 31 -17.62 -7.32 3.71
N GLY A 32 -17.11 -8.29 4.48
CA GLY A 32 -17.71 -8.73 5.73
C GLY A 32 -17.74 -7.68 6.84
N GLY A 33 -17.04 -6.57 6.64
CA GLY A 33 -17.01 -5.46 7.58
C GLY A 33 -16.27 -5.75 8.90
N PRO A 34 -16.39 -4.85 9.87
CA PRO A 34 -15.62 -4.93 11.13
C PRO A 34 -16.05 -6.07 12.05
N SER A 35 -17.24 -6.63 11.86
CA SER A 35 -17.79 -7.68 12.70
C SER A 35 -17.47 -9.10 12.21
N THR A 36 -16.95 -9.25 10.98
CA THR A 36 -16.57 -10.59 10.49
C THR A 36 -15.36 -11.15 11.24
N ASN A 37 -15.26 -12.47 11.31
CA ASN A 37 -14.14 -13.14 11.94
C ASN A 37 -12.92 -13.27 11.03
N SER A 38 -13.11 -13.16 9.70
CA SER A 38 -12.03 -13.33 8.74
C SER A 38 -12.24 -12.49 7.48
N TYR A 39 -11.14 -12.13 6.84
CA TYR A 39 -11.10 -11.52 5.51
C TYR A 39 -10.46 -12.50 4.54
N PRO A 40 -11.21 -13.01 3.54
CA PRO A 40 -10.65 -13.86 2.50
C PRO A 40 -9.54 -13.15 1.72
N VAL A 41 -8.50 -13.90 1.36
CA VAL A 41 -7.40 -13.39 0.53
C VAL A 41 -7.38 -14.19 -0.76
N TYR A 42 -7.40 -13.49 -1.89
CA TYR A 42 -7.37 -14.06 -3.22
C TYR A 42 -6.07 -13.70 -3.91
N TYR A 43 -5.53 -14.63 -4.71
CA TYR A 43 -4.28 -14.44 -5.42
C TYR A 43 -4.50 -14.58 -6.92
N TYR A 44 -3.83 -13.74 -7.72
CA TYR A 44 -3.98 -13.70 -9.16
C TYR A 44 -2.62 -13.68 -9.85
N ALA A 45 -2.47 -14.48 -10.90
CA ALA A 45 -1.20 -14.65 -11.62
C ALA A 45 -0.86 -13.43 -12.49
N SER A 46 -1.86 -12.68 -12.96
CA SER A 46 -1.69 -11.52 -13.84
C SER A 46 -2.79 -10.49 -13.63
N ALA A 47 -2.66 -9.32 -14.25
CA ALA A 47 -3.67 -8.26 -14.21
C ALA A 47 -4.99 -8.70 -14.86
N GLU A 48 -4.92 -9.49 -15.93
CA GLU A 48 -6.07 -10.02 -16.65
C GLU A 48 -6.86 -11.06 -15.83
N ALA A 49 -6.18 -11.72 -14.89
CA ALA A 49 -6.82 -12.67 -13.98
C ALA A 49 -7.58 -11.98 -12.84
N VAL A 50 -7.35 -10.67 -12.63
CA VAL A 50 -8.05 -9.88 -11.60
C VAL A 50 -9.51 -9.64 -12.04
N PRO A 51 -10.52 -10.10 -11.29
CA PRO A 51 -11.92 -9.98 -11.67
C PRO A 51 -12.36 -8.54 -11.92
N GLY A 52 -12.86 -8.25 -13.10
CA GLY A 52 -13.27 -6.91 -13.51
C GLY A 52 -12.14 -5.95 -13.86
N GLY A 53 -10.89 -6.46 -13.84
CA GLY A 53 -9.68 -5.66 -14.08
C GLY A 53 -9.22 -4.85 -12.86
N VAL A 54 -7.96 -4.47 -12.86
CA VAL A 54 -7.31 -3.78 -11.73
C VAL A 54 -7.89 -2.39 -11.44
N THR A 55 -8.58 -1.78 -12.40
CA THR A 55 -9.20 -0.45 -12.27
C THR A 55 -10.63 -0.48 -11.76
N ASN A 56 -11.20 -1.67 -11.53
CA ASN A 56 -12.58 -1.81 -11.04
C ASN A 56 -12.73 -1.17 -9.66
N ASP A 57 -13.83 -0.43 -9.46
CA ASP A 57 -14.12 0.25 -8.19
C ASP A 57 -14.32 -0.69 -6.99
N LEU A 58 -14.52 -1.99 -7.24
CA LEU A 58 -14.47 -3.02 -6.20
C LEU A 58 -13.17 -2.90 -5.38
N TYR A 59 -12.05 -2.62 -6.05
CA TYR A 59 -10.72 -2.50 -5.44
C TYR A 59 -10.44 -1.13 -4.81
N LYS A 60 -11.40 -0.23 -4.89
CA LYS A 60 -11.40 1.06 -4.20
C LYS A 60 -12.49 1.16 -3.13
N THR A 61 -13.28 0.09 -2.93
CA THR A 61 -14.41 0.12 -1.99
C THR A 61 -14.34 -1.00 -0.95
N VAL A 62 -14.40 -2.25 -1.36
CA VAL A 62 -14.56 -3.40 -0.46
C VAL A 62 -13.50 -4.47 -0.62
N HIS A 63 -12.53 -4.26 -1.51
CA HIS A 63 -11.35 -5.12 -1.63
C HIS A 63 -10.09 -4.27 -1.63
N ILE A 64 -9.04 -4.71 -0.94
CA ILE A 64 -7.72 -4.09 -0.96
C ILE A 64 -6.87 -4.88 -1.95
N LEU A 65 -6.66 -4.32 -3.15
CA LEU A 65 -5.84 -4.94 -4.18
C LEU A 65 -4.39 -4.53 -4.01
N MET A 66 -3.50 -5.50 -4.02
CA MET A 66 -2.06 -5.28 -3.92
C MET A 66 -1.34 -5.95 -5.09
N ARG A 67 -0.28 -5.32 -5.56
CA ARG A 67 0.63 -5.83 -6.58
C ARG A 67 1.94 -6.24 -5.95
N GLN A 68 2.48 -7.37 -6.39
CA GLN A 68 3.83 -7.77 -6.03
C GLN A 68 4.85 -6.85 -6.68
N ILE A 69 5.75 -6.34 -5.86
CA ILE A 69 6.90 -5.55 -6.26
C ILE A 69 8.13 -6.45 -6.10
N PRO A 70 8.88 -6.71 -7.18
CA PRO A 70 10.05 -7.58 -7.11
C PRO A 70 11.18 -6.94 -6.30
N PRO A 71 12.16 -7.73 -5.81
CA PRO A 71 13.38 -7.17 -5.24
C PRO A 71 14.15 -6.39 -6.30
N THR A 72 15.01 -5.46 -5.87
CA THR A 72 15.80 -4.63 -6.79
C THR A 72 16.89 -5.38 -7.54
N GLY A 73 17.13 -6.66 -7.19
CA GLY A 73 18.29 -7.39 -7.66
C GLY A 73 19.61 -6.88 -7.05
N GLY A 74 20.73 -7.41 -7.50
CA GLY A 74 22.06 -7.06 -6.97
C GLY A 74 22.48 -5.62 -7.27
N GLU A 75 21.92 -5.01 -8.32
CA GLU A 75 22.22 -3.63 -8.70
C GLU A 75 21.58 -2.58 -7.80
N GLY A 76 20.49 -2.91 -7.09
CA GLY A 76 19.77 -1.93 -6.27
C GLY A 76 19.03 -0.87 -7.12
N PHE A 77 18.50 0.16 -6.46
CA PHE A 77 17.97 1.35 -7.11
C PHE A 77 18.54 2.60 -6.45
N MET A 78 18.47 3.71 -7.14
CA MET A 78 18.90 5.00 -6.60
C MET A 78 17.70 5.67 -5.91
N MET A 79 17.80 5.85 -4.61
CA MET A 79 16.83 6.52 -3.74
C MET A 79 17.23 7.98 -3.53
N GLY A 80 16.27 8.85 -3.34
CA GLY A 80 16.49 10.28 -3.22
C GLY A 80 16.51 11.00 -4.58
N SER A 81 17.07 12.19 -4.62
CA SER A 81 17.07 13.05 -5.79
C SER A 81 18.48 13.47 -6.19
N PRO A 82 18.84 13.44 -7.50
CA PRO A 82 20.14 13.91 -7.94
C PRO A 82 20.29 15.42 -7.71
N SER A 83 21.52 15.90 -7.52
CA SER A 83 21.82 17.28 -7.12
C SER A 83 21.32 18.36 -8.09
N ASN A 84 21.02 17.99 -9.32
CA ASN A 84 20.49 18.88 -10.36
C ASN A 84 18.97 18.82 -10.53
N GLU A 85 18.27 18.09 -9.66
CA GLU A 85 16.80 18.01 -9.73
C GLU A 85 16.16 19.30 -9.19
N THR A 86 15.20 19.83 -9.95
CA THR A 86 14.47 21.04 -9.59
C THR A 86 13.56 20.76 -8.38
N GLY A 87 13.69 21.57 -7.33
CA GLY A 87 12.88 21.47 -6.11
C GLY A 87 13.40 20.48 -5.07
N ARG A 88 14.53 19.84 -5.32
CA ARG A 88 15.19 18.93 -4.39
C ARG A 88 15.47 19.59 -3.01
N ASP A 89 15.20 18.87 -1.94
CA ASP A 89 15.70 19.19 -0.61
C ASP A 89 17.05 18.51 -0.37
N GLY A 90 18.13 19.27 -0.51
CA GLY A 90 19.51 18.78 -0.37
C GLY A 90 19.89 18.24 1.02
N THR A 91 19.00 18.36 2.00
CA THR A 91 19.25 17.89 3.37
C THR A 91 18.50 16.59 3.70
N ARG A 92 17.51 16.23 2.89
CA ARG A 92 16.62 15.07 3.15
C ARG A 92 16.57 14.06 2.02
N GLU A 93 16.98 14.45 0.83
CA GLU A 93 16.86 13.65 -0.39
C GLU A 93 18.25 13.26 -0.92
N ASP A 94 19.09 12.74 -0.04
CA ASP A 94 20.41 12.27 -0.44
C ASP A 94 20.33 11.16 -1.47
N TRP A 95 21.01 11.38 -2.62
CA TRP A 95 21.06 10.44 -3.72
C TRP A 95 21.98 9.26 -3.38
N HIS A 96 21.39 8.13 -3.04
CA HIS A 96 22.13 6.96 -2.60
C HIS A 96 21.54 5.66 -3.09
N LYS A 97 22.36 4.61 -3.13
CA LYS A 97 21.97 3.29 -3.59
C LYS A 97 21.32 2.48 -2.49
N VAL A 98 20.15 1.92 -2.77
CA VAL A 98 19.42 1.01 -1.87
C VAL A 98 19.20 -0.35 -2.53
N THR A 99 19.32 -1.43 -1.77
CA THR A 99 19.03 -2.78 -2.22
C THR A 99 17.90 -3.37 -1.39
N LEU A 100 16.79 -3.68 -2.04
CA LEU A 100 15.68 -4.44 -1.47
C LEU A 100 15.88 -5.91 -1.84
N THR A 101 16.10 -6.76 -0.85
CA THR A 101 16.47 -8.16 -1.05
C THR A 101 15.27 -9.10 -1.16
N LYS A 102 14.08 -8.63 -0.78
CA LYS A 102 12.84 -9.41 -0.77
C LYS A 102 11.76 -8.74 -1.59
N ALA A 103 10.97 -9.53 -2.30
CA ALA A 103 9.72 -9.05 -2.88
C ALA A 103 8.72 -8.68 -1.78
N PHE A 104 7.84 -7.75 -2.08
CA PHE A 104 6.75 -7.34 -1.19
C PHE A 104 5.51 -6.99 -2.00
N TYR A 105 4.35 -6.94 -1.34
CA TYR A 105 3.12 -6.47 -1.96
C TYR A 105 2.86 -5.03 -1.55
N ALA A 106 2.59 -4.18 -2.53
CA ALA A 106 2.15 -2.79 -2.31
C ALA A 106 0.71 -2.61 -2.79
N GLY A 107 -0.07 -1.80 -2.09
CA GLY A 107 -1.41 -1.42 -2.53
C GLY A 107 -1.38 -0.83 -3.94
N VAL A 108 -2.29 -1.28 -4.82
CA VAL A 108 -2.48 -0.69 -6.15
C VAL A 108 -3.08 0.70 -6.01
N TYR A 109 -3.86 0.89 -4.97
CA TYR A 109 -4.43 2.17 -4.56
C TYR A 109 -4.06 2.44 -3.11
N GLU A 110 -4.05 3.71 -2.74
CA GLU A 110 -4.08 4.11 -1.35
C GLU A 110 -5.35 3.55 -0.68
N VAL A 111 -5.26 3.23 0.62
CA VAL A 111 -6.45 2.76 1.35
C VAL A 111 -7.52 3.83 1.33
N THR A 112 -8.69 3.47 0.82
CA THR A 112 -9.80 4.41 0.68
C THR A 112 -10.62 4.56 1.95
N GLN A 113 -11.45 5.61 2.00
CA GLN A 113 -12.39 5.83 3.11
C GLN A 113 -13.35 4.65 3.28
N SER A 114 -13.83 4.06 2.17
CA SER A 114 -14.67 2.86 2.22
C SER A 114 -13.94 1.66 2.82
N GLN A 115 -12.73 1.37 2.35
CA GLN A 115 -11.93 0.26 2.87
C GLN A 115 -11.60 0.44 4.35
N TRP A 116 -11.27 1.68 4.76
CA TRP A 116 -11.07 1.99 6.16
C TRP A 116 -12.33 1.70 6.98
N GLN A 117 -13.49 2.14 6.53
CA GLN A 117 -14.76 1.90 7.19
C GLN A 117 -15.10 0.40 7.29
N GLN A 118 -14.80 -0.39 6.25
CA GLN A 118 -14.99 -1.84 6.26
C GLN A 118 -14.11 -2.52 7.32
N VAL A 119 -12.91 -2.02 7.57
CA VAL A 119 -12.01 -2.62 8.55
C VAL A 119 -12.27 -2.08 9.96
N MET A 120 -12.45 -0.77 10.10
CA MET A 120 -12.52 -0.08 11.40
C MET A 120 -13.94 0.18 11.88
N GLY A 121 -14.93 0.14 11.00
CA GLY A 121 -16.28 0.61 11.29
C GLY A 121 -16.33 2.14 11.29
N ASP A 122 -17.20 2.71 12.10
CA ASP A 122 -17.31 4.17 12.24
C ASP A 122 -16.26 4.79 13.19
N VAL A 123 -15.17 4.07 13.41
CA VAL A 123 -14.06 4.52 14.26
C VAL A 123 -13.14 5.43 13.44
N ARG A 124 -12.75 6.56 14.05
CA ARG A 124 -11.87 7.58 13.47
C ARG A 124 -10.77 7.03 12.52
N PRO A 125 -10.34 7.81 11.49
CA PRO A 125 -10.56 9.24 11.31
C PRO A 125 -11.85 9.50 10.52
N TRP A 126 -12.89 9.87 11.22
CA TRP A 126 -14.17 10.12 10.58
C TRP A 126 -14.88 11.32 11.26
N PRO A 127 -15.46 12.23 10.53
CA PRO A 127 -15.47 12.30 9.05
C PRO A 127 -14.13 12.81 8.50
N ALA A 128 -13.71 12.25 7.37
CA ALA A 128 -12.62 12.80 6.60
C ALA A 128 -12.95 14.25 6.16
N ARG A 129 -11.92 15.09 6.01
CA ARG A 129 -12.09 16.46 5.52
C ARG A 129 -12.74 16.50 4.15
N TRP A 130 -12.42 15.54 3.31
CA TRP A 130 -12.94 15.39 1.96
C TRP A 130 -14.06 14.36 1.93
N ASN A 131 -15.22 14.73 2.47
CA ASN A 131 -16.41 13.89 2.58
C ASN A 131 -17.49 14.21 1.53
N ASN A 132 -17.11 14.77 0.39
CA ASN A 132 -18.04 14.97 -0.72
C ASN A 132 -18.73 13.63 -1.04
N ASN A 133 -20.05 13.64 -1.04
CA ASN A 133 -20.87 12.42 -1.13
C ASN A 133 -20.64 11.63 -2.41
N ASP A 134 -20.26 12.27 -3.53
CA ASP A 134 -20.14 11.63 -4.82
C ASP A 134 -18.91 10.71 -4.93
N TYR A 135 -17.84 11.03 -4.20
CA TYR A 135 -16.56 10.33 -4.32
C TYR A 135 -15.96 9.81 -3.00
N LYS A 136 -16.60 10.08 -1.88
CA LYS A 136 -16.02 9.76 -0.55
C LYS A 136 -15.65 8.30 -0.39
N LEU A 137 -16.39 7.38 -1.00
CA LEU A 137 -16.15 5.95 -0.87
C LEU A 137 -14.86 5.50 -1.55
N THR A 138 -14.47 6.14 -2.64
CA THR A 138 -13.30 5.80 -3.45
C THR A 138 -12.09 6.71 -3.21
N ARG A 139 -12.26 7.78 -2.43
CA ARG A 139 -11.14 8.66 -2.07
C ARG A 139 -10.24 8.00 -1.03
N PRO A 140 -8.93 8.27 -1.06
CA PRO A 140 -8.04 7.88 0.01
C PRO A 140 -8.54 8.32 1.38
N VAL A 141 -8.32 7.50 2.40
CA VAL A 141 -8.54 7.92 3.79
C VAL A 141 -7.47 8.95 4.16
N GLU A 142 -7.90 10.02 4.80
CA GLU A 142 -7.03 11.12 5.23
C GLU A 142 -7.23 11.44 6.70
N GLN A 143 -6.41 12.32 7.28
CA GLN A 143 -6.40 12.62 8.71
C GLN A 143 -6.16 11.37 9.59
N VAL A 144 -5.40 10.42 9.05
CA VAL A 144 -4.92 9.24 9.75
C VAL A 144 -3.47 9.46 10.14
N SER A 145 -3.17 9.18 11.39
CA SER A 145 -1.81 9.16 11.90
C SER A 145 -1.21 7.75 11.85
N TYR A 146 0.09 7.66 12.04
CA TYR A 146 0.77 6.38 12.25
C TYR A 146 0.13 5.55 13.37
N TYR A 147 -0.29 6.19 14.45
CA TYR A 147 -0.95 5.55 15.58
C TYR A 147 -2.31 4.94 15.19
N ASP A 148 -3.11 5.68 14.42
CA ASP A 148 -4.41 5.18 13.94
C ASP A 148 -4.22 3.92 13.10
N ILE A 149 -3.15 3.87 12.34
CA ILE A 149 -2.86 2.76 11.43
C ILE A 149 -2.31 1.54 12.17
N ARG A 150 -1.39 1.72 13.12
CA ARG A 150 -0.63 0.61 13.71
C ARG A 150 -0.87 0.38 15.20
N GLU A 151 -1.29 1.39 15.97
CA GLU A 151 -1.31 1.29 17.42
C GLU A 151 -2.71 1.46 18.02
N ASN A 152 -3.07 2.66 18.40
CA ASN A 152 -4.33 2.93 19.04
C ASN A 152 -4.93 4.23 18.51
N ILE A 153 -6.09 4.11 17.90
CA ILE A 153 -6.82 5.23 17.30
C ILE A 153 -7.18 6.36 18.31
N ASN A 154 -7.12 6.07 19.61
CA ASN A 154 -7.35 7.07 20.65
C ASN A 154 -6.05 7.58 21.28
N ASN A 155 -4.90 7.14 20.79
CA ASN A 155 -3.63 7.60 21.31
C ASN A 155 -3.29 8.97 20.68
N THR A 156 -3.31 10.00 21.50
CA THR A 156 -2.95 11.36 21.14
C THR A 156 -1.56 11.74 21.62
N ASP A 157 -0.85 10.83 22.27
CA ASP A 157 0.46 11.08 22.87
C ASP A 157 1.57 10.69 21.89
N ASP A 158 2.18 11.68 21.27
CA ASP A 158 3.39 11.52 20.44
C ASP A 158 4.60 10.96 21.22
N ALA A 159 4.51 10.91 22.55
CA ALA A 159 5.61 10.51 23.43
C ALA A 159 5.80 9.01 23.57
N ALA A 160 4.85 8.20 23.10
CA ALA A 160 4.86 6.75 23.26
C ALA A 160 5.23 5.97 22.02
N VAL A 161 5.73 6.63 20.97
CA VAL A 161 6.20 5.94 19.78
C VAL A 161 7.58 5.39 20.03
N ASP A 162 7.64 4.12 20.36
CA ASP A 162 8.86 3.34 20.14
C ASP A 162 9.05 3.13 18.63
N TRP A 163 9.54 4.16 17.99
CA TRP A 163 9.90 4.11 16.58
C TRP A 163 11.27 3.49 16.40
N PRO A 164 11.45 2.55 15.53
CA PRO A 164 10.46 1.67 14.88
C PRO A 164 10.16 0.49 15.80
N ALA A 165 9.03 0.53 16.44
CA ALA A 165 8.60 -0.60 17.28
C ALA A 165 8.24 -1.79 16.40
N ASN A 166 9.23 -2.30 15.72
CA ASN A 166 9.25 -3.63 15.08
C ASN A 166 7.92 -4.05 14.43
N ASP A 167 7.71 -5.32 14.29
CA ASP A 167 6.50 -5.94 13.76
C ASP A 167 5.28 -5.85 14.71
N ALA A 168 5.41 -5.20 15.86
CA ALA A 168 4.31 -5.08 16.82
C ALA A 168 3.28 -4.06 16.34
N VAL A 169 2.06 -4.53 16.13
CA VAL A 169 0.88 -3.69 15.89
C VAL A 169 -0.18 -4.04 16.91
N THR A 170 -0.91 -3.04 17.39
CA THR A 170 -2.01 -3.26 18.32
C THR A 170 -3.18 -3.95 17.61
N ALA A 171 -3.74 -5.00 18.19
CA ALA A 171 -4.80 -5.80 17.57
C ALA A 171 -6.04 -4.99 17.14
N GLY A 172 -6.34 -3.88 17.81
CA GLY A 172 -7.44 -2.98 17.49
C GLY A 172 -7.16 -1.97 16.36
N SER A 173 -5.90 -1.77 15.97
CA SER A 173 -5.51 -0.87 14.90
C SER A 173 -5.91 -1.41 13.52
N PHE A 174 -5.85 -0.56 12.49
CA PHE A 174 -6.14 -0.97 11.12
C PHE A 174 -5.28 -2.16 10.67
N MET A 175 -3.96 -2.08 10.85
CA MET A 175 -3.03 -3.17 10.51
C MET A 175 -3.23 -4.40 11.39
N GLY A 176 -3.50 -4.22 12.68
CA GLY A 176 -3.77 -5.32 13.61
C GLY A 176 -5.02 -6.11 13.23
N ARG A 177 -6.08 -5.43 12.82
CA ARG A 177 -7.31 -6.07 12.33
C ARG A 177 -7.10 -6.80 11.00
N LEU A 178 -6.34 -6.21 10.07
CA LEU A 178 -5.97 -6.90 8.83
C LEU A 178 -5.17 -8.17 9.14
N ARG A 179 -4.12 -8.10 9.95
CA ARG A 179 -3.31 -9.26 10.35
C ARG A 179 -4.16 -10.35 10.98
N THR A 180 -4.99 -10.00 11.95
CA THR A 180 -5.82 -10.96 12.68
C THR A 180 -6.83 -11.64 11.76
N LYS A 181 -7.50 -10.89 10.89
CA LYS A 181 -8.61 -11.41 10.08
C LYS A 181 -8.17 -12.09 8.79
N THR A 182 -7.01 -11.73 8.26
CA THR A 182 -6.43 -12.43 7.09
C THR A 182 -5.55 -13.61 7.50
N GLY A 183 -5.06 -13.63 8.75
CA GLY A 183 -4.01 -14.56 9.18
C GLY A 183 -2.61 -14.22 8.62
N LEU A 184 -2.43 -13.08 7.96
CA LEU A 184 -1.17 -12.67 7.36
C LEU A 184 -0.46 -11.63 8.26
N ALA A 185 0.55 -12.06 8.98
CA ALA A 185 1.29 -11.20 9.93
C ALA A 185 2.12 -10.09 9.26
N GLY A 186 2.33 -10.17 7.95
CA GLY A 186 3.20 -9.24 7.21
C GLY A 186 2.57 -7.91 6.80
N PHE A 187 1.26 -7.68 7.08
CA PHE A 187 0.65 -6.37 6.79
C PHE A 187 1.27 -5.27 7.63
N ASP A 188 1.82 -4.26 6.96
CA ASP A 188 2.37 -3.07 7.60
C ASP A 188 2.43 -1.89 6.62
N LEU A 189 2.83 -0.73 7.13
CA LEU A 189 3.24 0.38 6.27
C LEU A 189 4.54 0.01 5.55
N PRO A 190 4.74 0.42 4.30
CA PRO A 190 6.00 0.25 3.61
C PRO A 190 7.09 1.06 4.32
N THR A 191 8.32 0.59 4.26
CA THR A 191 9.47 1.45 4.57
C THR A 191 9.57 2.55 3.50
N GLU A 192 10.26 3.64 3.82
CA GLU A 192 10.51 4.72 2.86
C GLU A 192 11.11 4.20 1.56
N ALA A 193 12.10 3.33 1.66
CA ALA A 193 12.75 2.71 0.50
C ALA A 193 11.79 1.83 -0.33
N GLN A 194 10.91 1.07 0.31
CA GLN A 194 9.90 0.28 -0.40
C GLN A 194 8.89 1.18 -1.10
N TRP A 195 8.46 2.24 -0.43
CA TRP A 195 7.51 3.20 -0.98
C TRP A 195 8.09 3.90 -2.21
N GLU A 196 9.30 4.46 -2.08
CA GLU A 196 9.95 5.16 -3.18
C GLU A 196 10.25 4.23 -4.36
N TYR A 197 10.73 3.01 -4.10
CA TYR A 197 10.97 2.02 -5.15
C TYR A 197 9.69 1.67 -5.91
N ALA A 198 8.60 1.42 -5.20
CA ALA A 198 7.31 1.13 -5.82
C ALA A 198 6.78 2.34 -6.62
N CYS A 199 6.89 3.55 -6.07
CA CYS A 199 6.48 4.79 -6.71
C CYS A 199 7.26 5.06 -8.01
N ARG A 200 8.57 4.86 -8.00
CA ARG A 200 9.41 5.06 -9.20
C ARG A 200 9.10 4.07 -10.31
N ALA A 201 8.64 2.88 -10.01
CA ALA A 201 8.27 1.86 -11.01
C ALA A 201 9.34 1.63 -12.11
N GLY A 202 10.63 1.76 -11.75
CA GLY A 202 11.77 1.63 -12.66
C GLY A 202 12.20 2.93 -13.34
N THR A 203 11.53 4.05 -13.11
CA THR A 203 11.98 5.37 -13.60
C THR A 203 13.04 5.98 -12.68
N THR A 204 13.87 6.87 -13.23
CA THR A 204 14.92 7.57 -12.50
C THR A 204 14.73 9.09 -12.50
N GLY A 205 13.70 9.58 -13.15
CA GLY A 205 13.37 11.00 -13.26
C GLY A 205 12.56 11.52 -12.06
N ALA A 206 12.32 12.82 -12.06
CA ALA A 206 11.50 13.50 -11.05
C ALA A 206 10.03 13.04 -11.07
N LEU A 207 9.55 12.58 -12.23
CA LEU A 207 8.20 12.05 -12.41
C LEU A 207 8.23 10.61 -12.96
N ASN A 208 7.17 9.86 -12.67
CA ASN A 208 7.05 8.45 -13.10
C ASN A 208 6.77 8.26 -14.60
N ASP A 209 6.58 9.34 -15.35
CA ASP A 209 6.46 9.34 -16.81
C ASP A 209 7.82 9.30 -17.54
N GLY A 210 8.91 9.24 -16.79
CA GLY A 210 10.29 9.29 -17.30
C GLY A 210 10.81 10.71 -17.48
N THR A 211 10.08 11.73 -17.07
CA THR A 211 10.56 13.13 -17.08
C THR A 211 11.77 13.28 -16.16
N VAL A 212 12.89 13.67 -16.73
CA VAL A 212 14.17 13.74 -16.00
C VAL A 212 14.18 14.90 -15.00
N ASN A 213 13.54 16.02 -15.34
CA ASN A 213 13.53 17.20 -14.48
C ASN A 213 12.28 18.05 -14.72
N LEU A 214 11.82 18.71 -13.68
CA LEU A 214 10.73 19.66 -13.75
C LEU A 214 11.26 21.04 -14.17
N THR A 215 10.45 21.80 -14.91
CA THR A 215 10.76 23.20 -15.20
C THR A 215 10.46 24.10 -13.98
N ASN A 216 9.49 23.67 -13.15
CA ASN A 216 9.13 24.33 -11.91
C ASN A 216 8.58 23.28 -10.95
N SER A 217 9.05 23.28 -9.68
CA SER A 217 8.65 22.30 -8.66
C SER A 217 7.20 22.40 -8.19
N THR A 218 6.51 23.49 -8.47
CA THR A 218 5.15 23.75 -7.95
C THR A 218 4.08 23.94 -9.01
N SER A 219 4.44 24.15 -10.27
CA SER A 219 3.48 24.50 -11.34
C SER A 219 3.89 23.98 -12.72
N ASP A 220 4.51 22.81 -12.78
CA ASP A 220 4.83 22.18 -14.07
C ASP A 220 3.56 21.57 -14.65
N ALA A 221 3.26 21.89 -15.92
CA ALA A 221 2.07 21.39 -16.61
C ALA A 221 2.00 19.86 -16.73
N ARG A 222 3.13 19.17 -16.56
CA ARG A 222 3.19 17.70 -16.56
C ARG A 222 2.60 17.10 -15.28
N LEU A 223 2.55 17.85 -14.17
CA LEU A 223 1.90 17.41 -12.94
C LEU A 223 0.40 17.19 -13.16
N ASP A 224 -0.22 17.98 -14.03
CA ASP A 224 -1.66 17.84 -14.37
C ASP A 224 -1.96 16.55 -15.16
N LEU A 225 -0.94 15.89 -15.70
CA LEU A 225 -1.08 14.65 -16.46
C LEU A 225 -0.96 13.40 -15.57
N LEU A 226 -0.50 13.55 -14.34
CA LEU A 226 -0.15 12.44 -13.44
C LEU A 226 -1.13 12.29 -12.27
N GLY A 227 -1.99 13.26 -12.01
CA GLY A 227 -2.87 13.20 -10.85
C GLY A 227 -4.18 13.89 -10.96
#